data_7ce272a0c5f3e1e6ad18e8bc9ba3a582
#
_entry.id   7ce272a0c5f3e1e6ad18e8bc9ba3a582
#
_cell.length_a   1.000
_cell.length_b   1.000
_cell.length_c   1.000
_cell.angle_alpha   90.00
_cell.angle_beta   90.00
_cell.angle_gamma   90.00
#
_symmetry.space_group_name_H-M   'P 1'
#
loop_
_entity.id
_entity.type
_entity.pdbx_description
1 polymer ?
#
loop_
_entity_poly.entity_id
_entity_poly.type
_entity_poly.pdbx_seq_one_letter_code
_entity_poly.pdbx_strand_id
1 'polypeptide(L)'
;KKIIKKKQFILVGSSMGSWISINQFEIFKKQIIGFLGIGSAPEFLEYLMWRKFSKKVKKEIIKKKIYNLKHGNYEYPISYQLIKDGRKNKVLNKKINYNIIVTMIHGSKDEVVPVSFSRKVLKIFPNSKRKLLIIKKGDHSLSSKKNLNKIVKELNSIVSKKY
;
A
#
# COMPACT_ATOMS: atom_id res chain seq x y z
N LYS A 1 -18.72 1.52 8.46
CA LYS A 1 -19.69 0.39 8.52
C LYS A 1 -21.12 0.80 8.11
N LYS A 2 -21.59 2.01 8.46
CA LYS A 2 -22.96 2.48 8.10
C LYS A 2 -23.21 2.53 6.59
N ILE A 3 -22.21 2.89 5.76
CA ILE A 3 -22.34 3.02 4.30
C ILE A 3 -22.31 1.66 3.61
N ILE A 4 -21.37 0.78 3.99
CA ILE A 4 -21.15 -0.51 3.33
C ILE A 4 -22.16 -1.56 3.78
N LYS A 5 -22.70 -1.43 4.99
CA LYS A 5 -23.64 -2.40 5.61
C LYS A 5 -23.07 -3.83 5.56
N LYS A 6 -23.86 -4.78 5.01
CA LYS A 6 -23.44 -6.19 4.84
C LYS A 6 -22.97 -6.53 3.42
N LYS A 7 -22.82 -5.54 2.52
CA LYS A 7 -22.41 -5.77 1.13
C LYS A 7 -20.95 -6.20 1.03
N GLN A 8 -20.64 -7.02 0.05
CA GLN A 8 -19.28 -7.37 -0.32
C GLN A 8 -18.67 -6.27 -1.20
N PHE A 9 -17.35 -6.09 -1.10
CA PHE A 9 -16.65 -5.07 -1.87
C PHE A 9 -15.19 -5.45 -2.13
N ILE A 10 -14.60 -4.79 -3.10
CA ILE A 10 -13.17 -4.89 -3.45
C ILE A 10 -12.47 -3.67 -2.88
N LEU A 11 -11.30 -3.87 -2.28
CA LEU A 11 -10.41 -2.77 -1.90
C LEU A 11 -9.47 -2.43 -3.04
N VAL A 12 -9.33 -1.14 -3.30
CA VAL A 12 -8.31 -0.60 -4.21
C VAL A 12 -7.49 0.42 -3.44
N GLY A 13 -6.17 0.25 -3.43
CA GLY A 13 -5.28 1.16 -2.72
C GLY A 13 -4.00 1.44 -3.48
N SER A 14 -3.61 2.72 -3.56
CA SER A 14 -2.34 3.14 -4.15
C SER A 14 -1.37 3.58 -3.06
N SER A 15 -0.10 3.19 -3.19
CA SER A 15 0.99 3.56 -2.27
C SER A 15 0.62 3.30 -0.81
N MET A 16 0.57 4.34 0.04
CA MET A 16 0.10 4.28 1.43
C MET A 16 -1.35 3.80 1.52
N GLY A 17 -2.22 4.13 0.55
CA GLY A 17 -3.60 3.67 0.48
C GLY A 17 -3.71 2.14 0.44
N SER A 18 -2.74 1.46 -0.18
CA SER A 18 -2.63 0.00 -0.13
C SER A 18 -2.35 -0.52 1.29
N TRP A 19 -1.50 0.15 2.05
CA TRP A 19 -1.25 -0.19 3.46
C TRP A 19 -2.50 0.00 4.32
N ILE A 20 -3.19 1.14 4.17
CA ILE A 20 -4.46 1.40 4.84
C ILE A 20 -5.48 0.31 4.51
N SER A 21 -5.57 -0.08 3.23
CA SER A 21 -6.47 -1.14 2.76
C SER A 21 -6.19 -2.48 3.43
N ILE A 22 -4.93 -2.87 3.61
CA ILE A 22 -4.58 -4.13 4.27
C ILE A 22 -5.07 -4.15 5.73
N ASN A 23 -5.01 -3.03 6.46
CA ASN A 23 -5.53 -2.95 7.82
C ASN A 23 -7.06 -3.10 7.89
N GLN A 24 -7.80 -2.85 6.80
CA GLN A 24 -9.25 -3.02 6.77
C GLN A 24 -9.69 -4.49 6.82
N PHE A 25 -8.82 -5.44 6.50
CA PHE A 25 -9.14 -6.87 6.57
C PHE A 25 -9.51 -7.34 7.99
N GLU A 26 -8.97 -6.71 9.02
CA GLU A 26 -9.34 -7.01 10.42
C GLU A 26 -10.77 -6.53 10.74
N ILE A 27 -11.20 -5.43 10.12
CA ILE A 27 -12.49 -4.78 10.40
C ILE A 27 -13.62 -5.41 9.59
N PHE A 28 -13.39 -5.61 8.30
CA PHE A 28 -14.43 -6.02 7.33
C PHE A 28 -14.40 -7.50 6.99
N LYS A 29 -13.30 -8.21 7.32
CA LYS A 29 -13.17 -9.66 7.21
C LYS A 29 -13.70 -10.20 5.86
N LYS A 30 -14.68 -11.12 5.90
CA LYS A 30 -15.26 -11.79 4.73
C LYS A 30 -16.04 -10.87 3.78
N GLN A 31 -16.29 -9.62 4.14
CA GLN A 31 -16.90 -8.65 3.21
C GLN A 31 -15.92 -8.22 2.11
N ILE A 32 -14.61 -8.30 2.37
CA ILE A 32 -13.59 -8.00 1.37
C ILE A 32 -13.38 -9.24 0.50
N ILE A 33 -13.71 -9.10 -0.77
CA ILE A 33 -13.71 -10.21 -1.74
C ILE A 33 -12.62 -10.11 -2.78
N GLY A 34 -11.88 -9.01 -2.80
CA GLY A 34 -10.74 -8.79 -3.67
C GLY A 34 -9.91 -7.62 -3.18
N PHE A 35 -8.64 -7.59 -3.58
CA PHE A 35 -7.73 -6.50 -3.27
C PHE A 35 -6.83 -6.18 -4.47
N LEU A 36 -6.82 -4.91 -4.85
CA LEU A 36 -5.93 -4.37 -5.87
C LEU A 36 -5.01 -3.32 -5.22
N GLY A 37 -3.72 -3.60 -5.16
CA GLY A 37 -2.70 -2.68 -4.68
C GLY A 37 -1.84 -2.12 -5.81
N ILE A 38 -1.61 -0.81 -5.82
CA ILE A 38 -0.85 -0.09 -6.85
C ILE A 38 0.34 0.58 -6.18
N GLY A 39 1.58 0.27 -6.61
CA GLY A 39 2.79 0.83 -6.00
C GLY A 39 2.81 0.67 -4.48
N SER A 40 2.36 -0.48 -3.98
CA SER A 40 2.08 -0.71 -2.56
C SER A 40 3.26 -0.40 -1.65
N ALA A 41 3.05 0.46 -0.65
CA ALA A 41 4.06 0.96 0.27
C ALA A 41 3.73 0.64 1.76
N PRO A 42 3.55 -0.66 2.13
CA PRO A 42 3.30 -0.99 3.53
C PRO A 42 4.51 -0.64 4.40
N GLU A 43 4.24 -0.04 5.56
CA GLU A 43 5.27 0.32 6.55
C GLU A 43 6.38 1.22 6.00
N PHE A 44 6.11 2.01 4.94
CA PHE A 44 7.11 2.89 4.32
C PHE A 44 7.70 3.91 5.29
N LEU A 45 6.91 4.36 6.26
CA LEU A 45 7.36 5.29 7.32
C LEU A 45 8.55 4.74 8.10
N GLU A 46 8.58 3.42 8.34
CA GLU A 46 9.70 2.78 9.02
C GLU A 46 10.84 2.47 8.03
N TYR A 47 10.53 1.74 6.93
CA TYR A 47 11.56 1.17 6.07
C TYR A 47 12.16 2.16 5.07
N LEU A 48 11.34 3.07 4.50
CA LEU A 48 11.77 3.99 3.45
C LEU A 48 12.08 5.40 3.98
N MET A 49 11.64 5.72 5.20
CA MET A 49 11.88 7.03 5.82
C MET A 49 12.69 6.91 7.11
N TRP A 50 12.10 6.43 8.21
CA TRP A 50 12.74 6.45 9.51
C TRP A 50 14.13 5.81 9.54
N ARG A 51 14.28 4.62 8.94
CA ARG A 51 15.57 3.93 8.91
C ARG A 51 16.64 4.69 8.14
N LYS A 52 16.24 5.47 7.14
CA LYS A 52 17.16 6.28 6.32
C LYS A 52 17.52 7.62 6.94
N PHE A 53 16.75 8.12 7.92
CA PHE A 53 17.07 9.37 8.59
C PHE A 53 18.36 9.25 9.42
N SER A 54 19.17 10.32 9.37
CA SER A 54 20.35 10.46 10.21
C SER A 54 20.00 10.48 11.71
N LYS A 55 20.95 10.18 12.56
CA LYS A 55 20.76 10.30 14.02
C LYS A 55 20.30 11.72 14.42
N LYS A 56 20.83 12.76 13.77
CA LYS A 56 20.46 14.18 14.00
C LYS A 56 18.98 14.41 13.70
N VAL A 57 18.50 13.99 12.51
CA VAL A 57 17.09 14.15 12.11
C VAL A 57 16.16 13.37 13.03
N LYS A 58 16.51 12.13 13.41
CA LYS A 58 15.71 11.34 14.37
C LYS A 58 15.59 12.03 15.74
N LYS A 59 16.69 12.58 16.26
CA LYS A 59 16.67 13.34 17.52
C LYS A 59 15.79 14.59 17.40
N GLU A 60 15.86 15.29 16.27
CA GLU A 60 15.05 16.48 16.02
C GLU A 60 13.56 16.15 15.97
N ILE A 61 13.15 15.11 15.23
CA ILE A 61 11.76 14.64 15.18
C ILE A 61 11.24 14.28 16.58
N ILE A 62 12.04 13.60 17.39
CA ILE A 62 11.65 13.20 18.74
C ILE A 62 11.48 14.44 19.63
N LYS A 63 12.41 15.41 19.57
CA LYS A 63 12.41 16.63 20.39
C LYS A 63 11.31 17.60 19.99
N LYS A 64 11.26 17.97 18.69
CA LYS A 64 10.33 18.99 18.15
C LYS A 64 8.96 18.43 17.81
N LYS A 65 8.79 17.09 17.85
CA LYS A 65 7.57 16.35 17.46
C LYS A 65 7.21 16.43 15.98
N ILE A 66 7.88 17.26 15.20
CA ILE A 66 7.67 17.47 13.77
C ILE A 66 9.01 17.78 13.07
N TYR A 67 9.12 17.40 11.82
CA TYR A 67 10.24 17.69 10.93
C TYR A 67 9.73 17.88 9.51
N ASN A 68 10.11 18.99 8.88
CA ASN A 68 9.78 19.25 7.48
C ASN A 68 10.80 18.57 6.58
N LEU A 69 10.38 17.48 5.93
CA LEU A 69 11.18 16.76 4.96
C LEU A 69 11.09 17.46 3.61
N LYS A 70 12.23 17.93 3.11
CA LYS A 70 12.33 18.50 1.76
C LYS A 70 12.44 17.39 0.71
N HIS A 71 11.63 17.48 -0.33
CA HIS A 71 11.70 16.60 -1.49
C HIS A 71 11.45 17.42 -2.77
N GLY A 72 12.51 17.72 -3.51
CA GLY A 72 12.43 18.70 -4.61
C GLY A 72 11.95 20.07 -4.11
N ASN A 73 10.90 20.60 -4.73
CA ASN A 73 10.28 21.87 -4.36
C ASN A 73 9.19 21.76 -3.29
N TYR A 74 8.97 20.56 -2.74
CA TYR A 74 7.92 20.32 -1.74
C TYR A 74 8.52 20.08 -0.35
N GLU A 75 7.79 20.50 0.68
CA GLU A 75 8.07 20.16 2.06
C GLU A 75 6.92 19.35 2.64
N TYR A 76 7.25 18.24 3.30
CA TYR A 76 6.27 17.37 3.94
C TYR A 76 6.51 17.36 5.45
N PRO A 77 5.51 17.73 6.26
CA PRO A 77 5.62 17.63 7.70
C PRO A 77 5.55 16.17 8.14
N ILE A 78 6.61 15.66 8.72
CA ILE A 78 6.67 14.33 9.31
C ILE A 78 6.60 14.45 10.82
N SER A 79 5.47 14.08 11.42
CA SER A 79 5.33 14.10 12.87
C SER A 79 5.87 12.82 13.51
N TYR A 80 6.36 12.94 14.75
CA TYR A 80 6.73 11.77 15.54
C TYR A 80 5.53 10.86 15.81
N GLN A 81 4.34 11.44 15.92
CA GLN A 81 3.09 10.68 16.06
C GLN A 81 2.83 9.81 14.83
N LEU A 82 3.00 10.34 13.61
CA LEU A 82 2.86 9.57 12.36
C LEU A 82 3.78 8.33 12.34
N ILE A 83 5.04 8.50 12.77
CA ILE A 83 5.98 7.36 12.89
C ILE A 83 5.48 6.32 13.90
N LYS A 84 5.01 6.77 15.07
CA LYS A 84 4.46 5.86 16.11
C LYS A 84 3.23 5.10 15.59
N ASP A 85 2.32 5.79 14.93
CA ASP A 85 1.10 5.18 14.39
C ASP A 85 1.42 4.21 13.27
N GLY A 86 2.40 4.52 12.40
CA GLY A 86 2.90 3.57 11.41
C GLY A 86 3.42 2.27 12.05
N ARG A 87 4.12 2.37 13.18
CA ARG A 87 4.62 1.20 13.93
C ARG A 87 3.52 0.37 14.57
N LYS A 88 2.42 1.00 15.01
CA LYS A 88 1.25 0.29 15.56
C LYS A 88 0.46 -0.45 14.48
N ASN A 89 0.45 0.08 13.25
CA ASN A 89 -0.33 -0.44 12.13
C ASN A 89 0.49 -1.34 11.17
N LYS A 90 1.44 -2.11 11.69
CA LYS A 90 2.24 -3.05 10.90
C LYS A 90 1.38 -4.14 10.28
N VAL A 91 1.74 -4.53 9.05
CA VAL A 91 0.99 -5.54 8.28
C VAL A 91 1.88 -6.60 7.63
N LEU A 92 3.19 -6.33 7.45
CA LEU A 92 4.09 -7.23 6.71
C LEU A 92 4.30 -8.60 7.37
N ASN A 93 4.08 -8.69 8.68
CA ASN A 93 4.17 -9.94 9.44
C ASN A 93 2.82 -10.62 9.66
N LYS A 94 1.72 -10.04 9.14
CA LYS A 94 0.38 -10.64 9.23
C LYS A 94 0.22 -11.77 8.22
N LYS A 95 -0.70 -12.70 8.53
CA LYS A 95 -1.22 -13.72 7.59
C LYS A 95 -2.72 -13.53 7.48
N ILE A 96 -3.19 -13.22 6.28
CA ILE A 96 -4.61 -13.01 5.97
C ILE A 96 -5.07 -14.23 5.18
N ASN A 97 -5.70 -15.16 5.88
CA ASN A 97 -6.07 -16.49 5.36
C ASN A 97 -7.44 -16.47 4.66
N TYR A 98 -7.69 -15.51 3.76
CA TYR A 98 -8.90 -15.45 2.95
C TYR A 98 -8.62 -15.96 1.54
N ASN A 99 -9.56 -16.71 0.97
CA ASN A 99 -9.52 -17.14 -0.42
C ASN A 99 -10.16 -16.06 -1.30
N ILE A 100 -9.36 -15.07 -1.66
CA ILE A 100 -9.75 -13.92 -2.49
C ILE A 100 -8.77 -13.73 -3.66
N ILE A 101 -9.08 -12.80 -4.56
CA ILE A 101 -8.14 -12.39 -5.60
C ILE A 101 -7.32 -11.20 -5.07
N VAL A 102 -6.01 -11.32 -5.10
CA VAL A 102 -5.07 -10.25 -4.71
C VAL A 102 -4.15 -9.92 -5.88
N THR A 103 -4.31 -8.74 -6.45
CA THR A 103 -3.47 -8.26 -7.54
C THR A 103 -2.64 -7.06 -7.07
N MET A 104 -1.33 -7.17 -7.26
CA MET A 104 -0.40 -6.04 -7.09
C MET A 104 0.05 -5.55 -8.45
N ILE A 105 -0.02 -4.23 -8.68
CA ILE A 105 0.50 -3.55 -9.87
C ILE A 105 1.64 -2.64 -9.43
N HIS A 106 2.79 -2.72 -10.12
CA HIS A 106 3.97 -1.94 -9.74
C HIS A 106 4.74 -1.46 -10.97
N GLY A 107 5.21 -0.23 -10.94
CA GLY A 107 6.06 0.31 -12.00
C GLY A 107 7.49 -0.24 -11.90
N SER A 108 8.11 -0.65 -13.02
CA SER A 108 9.49 -1.14 -12.99
C SER A 108 10.53 -0.05 -12.77
N LYS A 109 10.14 1.23 -12.93
CA LYS A 109 10.94 2.42 -12.66
C LYS A 109 10.38 3.24 -11.49
N ASP A 110 9.72 2.57 -10.55
CA ASP A 110 9.29 3.19 -9.29
C ASP A 110 10.52 3.50 -8.44
N GLU A 111 10.89 4.78 -8.36
CA GLU A 111 12.03 5.29 -7.60
C GLU A 111 11.68 5.55 -6.13
N VAL A 112 10.40 5.57 -5.80
CA VAL A 112 9.89 5.86 -4.45
C VAL A 112 9.78 4.59 -3.63
N VAL A 113 9.15 3.55 -4.20
CA VAL A 113 8.87 2.28 -3.53
C VAL A 113 9.43 1.12 -4.34
N PRO A 114 10.36 0.33 -3.81
CA PRO A 114 10.87 -0.85 -4.51
C PRO A 114 9.78 -1.90 -4.77
N VAL A 115 9.80 -2.57 -5.93
CA VAL A 115 8.88 -3.67 -6.32
C VAL A 115 8.80 -4.78 -5.26
N SER A 116 9.87 -4.95 -4.49
CA SER A 116 9.93 -5.94 -3.40
C SER A 116 8.83 -5.74 -2.35
N PHE A 117 8.32 -4.51 -2.16
CA PHE A 117 7.21 -4.26 -1.24
C PHE A 117 5.90 -4.89 -1.72
N SER A 118 5.57 -4.79 -3.02
CA SER A 118 4.43 -5.51 -3.59
C SER A 118 4.57 -7.04 -3.46
N ARG A 119 5.77 -7.57 -3.61
CA ARG A 119 6.06 -9.00 -3.36
C ARG A 119 5.84 -9.39 -1.90
N LYS A 120 6.24 -8.53 -0.94
CA LYS A 120 5.99 -8.74 0.49
C LYS A 120 4.49 -8.72 0.80
N VAL A 121 3.72 -7.81 0.18
CA VAL A 121 2.26 -7.78 0.33
C VAL A 121 1.63 -9.09 -0.12
N LEU A 122 2.03 -9.63 -1.27
CA LEU A 122 1.48 -10.91 -1.73
C LEU A 122 1.73 -12.08 -0.76
N LYS A 123 2.83 -12.05 0.00
CA LYS A 123 3.12 -13.07 1.02
C LYS A 123 2.19 -13.02 2.23
N ILE A 124 1.56 -11.88 2.49
CA ILE A 124 0.57 -11.73 3.57
C ILE A 124 -0.69 -12.58 3.30
N PHE A 125 -0.98 -12.90 2.03
CA PHE A 125 -2.18 -13.61 1.57
C PHE A 125 -1.87 -15.03 1.08
N PRO A 126 -1.50 -15.98 1.96
CA PRO A 126 -1.01 -17.30 1.53
C PRO A 126 -2.07 -18.12 0.77
N ASN A 127 -3.35 -17.99 1.12
CA ASN A 127 -4.46 -18.80 0.57
C ASN A 127 -5.20 -18.09 -0.57
N SER A 128 -4.72 -16.94 -1.03
CA SER A 128 -5.37 -16.14 -2.08
C SER A 128 -4.83 -16.45 -3.47
N LYS A 129 -5.64 -16.22 -4.50
CA LYS A 129 -5.17 -16.17 -5.90
C LYS A 129 -4.37 -14.89 -6.09
N ARG A 130 -3.04 -15.02 -6.17
CA ARG A 130 -2.11 -13.88 -6.15
C ARG A 130 -1.56 -13.57 -7.54
N LYS A 131 -1.52 -12.30 -7.91
CA LYS A 131 -0.93 -11.80 -9.15
C LYS A 131 -0.04 -10.60 -8.88
N LEU A 132 1.13 -10.54 -9.53
CA LEU A 132 1.97 -9.35 -9.61
C LEU A 132 2.09 -8.93 -11.07
N LEU A 133 1.60 -7.75 -11.40
CA LEU A 133 1.77 -7.12 -12.70
C LEU A 133 2.84 -6.03 -12.60
N ILE A 134 3.98 -6.23 -13.26
CA ILE A 134 5.03 -5.21 -13.36
C ILE A 134 4.85 -4.44 -14.67
N ILE A 135 4.62 -3.14 -14.56
CA ILE A 135 4.49 -2.26 -15.72
C ILE A 135 5.88 -1.78 -16.14
N LYS A 136 6.35 -2.26 -17.29
CA LYS A 136 7.65 -1.88 -17.88
C LYS A 136 7.72 -0.36 -18.06
N LYS A 137 8.80 0.26 -17.58
CA LYS A 137 9.03 1.72 -17.58
C LYS A 137 7.97 2.54 -16.81
N GLY A 138 7.09 1.91 -16.03
CA GLY A 138 6.14 2.60 -15.17
C GLY A 138 6.83 3.23 -13.96
N ASP A 139 6.42 4.43 -13.59
CA ASP A 139 6.81 5.18 -12.40
C ASP A 139 5.97 4.78 -11.17
N HIS A 140 6.12 5.51 -10.06
CA HIS A 140 5.35 5.27 -8.84
C HIS A 140 3.86 5.55 -9.01
N SER A 141 3.50 6.61 -9.73
CA SER A 141 2.12 7.07 -9.85
C SER A 141 1.27 6.22 -10.78
N LEU A 142 1.87 5.66 -11.83
CA LEU A 142 1.21 4.90 -12.89
C LEU A 142 0.01 5.66 -13.51
N SER A 143 0.03 7.00 -13.51
CA SER A 143 -1.09 7.87 -13.86
C SER A 143 -1.30 8.10 -15.35
N SER A 144 -0.39 7.62 -16.22
CA SER A 144 -0.59 7.74 -17.66
C SER A 144 -1.84 6.98 -18.14
N LYS A 145 -2.55 7.48 -19.16
CA LYS A 145 -3.75 6.85 -19.73
C LYS A 145 -3.54 5.35 -20.03
N LYS A 146 -2.38 5.00 -20.60
CA LYS A 146 -2.02 3.60 -20.88
C LYS A 146 -1.94 2.74 -19.63
N ASN A 147 -1.38 3.28 -18.54
CA ASN A 147 -1.24 2.56 -17.27
C ASN A 147 -2.59 2.47 -16.56
N LEU A 148 -3.38 3.54 -16.55
CA LEU A 148 -4.75 3.54 -16.01
C LEU A 148 -5.62 2.50 -16.70
N ASN A 149 -5.57 2.37 -18.03
CA ASN A 149 -6.30 1.33 -18.74
C ASN A 149 -5.91 -0.09 -18.29
N LYS A 150 -4.62 -0.33 -17.98
CA LYS A 150 -4.19 -1.63 -17.44
C LYS A 150 -4.72 -1.85 -16.02
N ILE A 151 -4.72 -0.81 -15.18
CA ILE A 151 -5.27 -0.88 -13.82
C ILE A 151 -6.76 -1.22 -13.87
N VAL A 152 -7.53 -0.53 -14.71
CA VAL A 152 -8.97 -0.78 -14.91
C VAL A 152 -9.21 -2.22 -15.42
N LYS A 153 -8.42 -2.69 -16.38
CA LYS A 153 -8.50 -4.07 -16.88
C LYS A 153 -8.30 -5.11 -15.76
N GLU A 154 -7.30 -4.90 -14.89
CA GLU A 154 -7.06 -5.79 -13.76
C GLU A 154 -8.19 -5.70 -12.72
N LEU A 155 -8.72 -4.52 -12.45
CA LEU A 155 -9.87 -4.35 -11.55
C LEU A 155 -11.10 -5.09 -12.10
N ASN A 156 -11.43 -4.91 -13.38
CA ASN A 156 -12.53 -5.62 -14.03
C ASN A 156 -12.34 -7.15 -13.97
N SER A 157 -11.11 -7.64 -14.14
CA SER A 157 -10.80 -9.07 -13.98
C SER A 157 -11.05 -9.61 -12.56
N ILE A 158 -10.92 -8.78 -11.52
CA ILE A 158 -11.27 -9.17 -10.14
C ILE A 158 -12.79 -9.20 -9.98
N VAL A 159 -13.49 -8.21 -10.54
CA VAL A 159 -14.96 -8.12 -10.50
C VAL A 159 -15.61 -9.30 -11.23
N SER A 160 -15.18 -9.57 -12.48
CA SER A 160 -15.82 -10.59 -13.36
C SER A 160 -15.62 -12.04 -12.89
N LYS A 161 -14.60 -12.34 -12.10
CA LYS A 161 -14.34 -13.73 -11.65
C LYS A 161 -15.20 -14.16 -10.47
N LYS A 162 -16.14 -13.35 -10.08
CA LYS A 162 -17.02 -13.59 -8.92
C LYS A 162 -18.50 -13.72 -9.28
N TYR A 163 -18.85 -13.49 -10.53
CA TYR A 163 -20.21 -13.68 -11.06
C TYR A 163 -20.25 -14.86 -12.02
#